data_e903af9547ee9ba80f663ebd92620ff8
#
_entry.id   e903af9547ee9ba80f663ebd92620ff8
#
_cell.length_a   1.000
_cell.length_b   1.000
_cell.length_c   1.000
_cell.angle_alpha   90.00
_cell.angle_beta   90.00
_cell.angle_gamma   90.00
#
_symmetry.space_group_name_H-M   'P 1'
#
loop_
_entity.id
_entity.type
_entity.pdbx_description
1 polymer ?
#
loop_
_entity_poly.entity_id
_entity_poly.type
_entity_poly.pdbx_seq_one_letter_code
_entity_poly.pdbx_strand_id
1 'polypeptide(L)'
;MTSMQKRNALHLIAAGALSICATGLLGACSEKKAEFRGVDITGAEYARDIPLTDHNGQPRHIKDFAGKVVVVFFGYTQCPDVCPTSMQELAEVKQMLGKDGDRLQGIFVTVDPERDTPEVLKAYMANFDPSFLALYGTPEQLAAVAKDFKIYYKKVDGKTPTSYTMDHSAGSYVYDTAGRLRVYNRYGSGAQALAADVKVLLAEAGG
;
A
#
# COMPACT_ATOMS: atom_id res chain seq x y z
N MET A 1 -70.79 23.91 21.63
CA MET A 1 -69.54 23.18 21.53
C MET A 1 -68.89 23.22 22.89
N THR A 2 -68.83 22.07 23.53
CA THR A 2 -68.48 21.91 24.94
C THR A 2 -66.98 21.92 25.14
N SER A 3 -66.56 22.41 26.31
CA SER A 3 -65.13 22.55 26.75
C SER A 3 -64.24 21.32 26.53
N MET A 4 -64.85 20.10 26.47
CA MET A 4 -64.11 18.87 26.22
C MET A 4 -63.59 18.70 24.80
N GLN A 5 -64.28 19.23 23.79
CA GLN A 5 -63.80 19.15 22.39
C GLN A 5 -62.55 20.00 22.09
N LYS A 6 -62.36 21.10 22.79
CA LYS A 6 -61.15 21.94 22.63
C LYS A 6 -59.90 21.36 23.24
N ARG A 7 -60.02 20.55 24.31
CA ARG A 7 -58.89 19.89 24.98
C ARG A 7 -58.31 18.71 24.15
N ASN A 8 -59.21 17.95 23.48
CA ASN A 8 -58.78 16.83 22.64
C ASN A 8 -58.12 17.26 21.33
N ALA A 9 -58.49 18.44 20.78
CA ALA A 9 -57.81 19.00 19.59
C ALA A 9 -56.40 19.45 19.89
N LEU A 10 -56.11 19.96 21.10
CA LEU A 10 -54.75 20.37 21.48
C LEU A 10 -53.80 19.19 21.69
N HIS A 11 -54.29 18.06 22.18
CA HIS A 11 -53.45 16.85 22.39
C HIS A 11 -53.12 16.14 21.10
N LEU A 12 -53.94 16.22 20.06
CA LEU A 12 -53.64 15.62 18.75
C LEU A 12 -52.57 16.41 17.95
N ILE A 13 -52.50 17.73 18.16
CA ILE A 13 -51.44 18.56 17.48
C ILE A 13 -50.10 18.38 18.17
N ALA A 14 -50.04 18.18 19.49
CA ALA A 14 -48.80 17.95 20.23
C ALA A 14 -48.18 16.56 19.92
N ALA A 15 -48.99 15.53 19.69
CA ALA A 15 -48.51 14.19 19.33
C ALA A 15 -47.95 14.13 17.90
N GLY A 16 -48.49 14.94 16.96
CA GLY A 16 -48.02 14.98 15.57
C GLY A 16 -46.65 15.67 15.39
N ALA A 17 -46.37 16.68 16.25
CA ALA A 17 -45.12 17.44 16.17
C ALA A 17 -43.89 16.68 16.72
N LEU A 18 -44.07 15.75 17.65
CA LEU A 18 -43.00 14.94 18.22
C LEU A 18 -42.56 13.80 17.29
N SER A 19 -43.43 13.32 16.38
CA SER A 19 -43.07 12.23 15.45
C SER A 19 -42.21 12.65 14.25
N ILE A 20 -42.17 13.95 13.91
CA ILE A 20 -41.45 14.46 12.76
C ILE A 20 -39.95 14.76 13.10
N CYS A 21 -39.61 14.97 14.38
CA CYS A 21 -38.23 15.19 14.81
C CYS A 21 -37.39 13.91 14.97
N ALA A 22 -38.00 12.73 15.02
CA ALA A 22 -37.27 11.47 15.26
C ALA A 22 -36.71 10.82 13.97
N THR A 23 -37.12 11.26 12.78
CA THR A 23 -36.68 10.68 11.48
C THR A 23 -35.50 11.41 10.84
N GLY A 24 -35.00 12.49 11.45
CA GLY A 24 -33.91 13.32 10.87
C GLY A 24 -32.48 12.94 11.25
N LEU A 25 -32.25 11.93 12.10
CA LEU A 25 -30.92 11.61 12.65
C LEU A 25 -30.28 10.33 12.10
N LEU A 26 -30.88 9.71 11.10
CA LEU A 26 -30.26 8.65 10.32
C LEU A 26 -29.56 9.24 9.08
N GLY A 27 -28.87 10.35 9.26
CA GLY A 27 -27.91 10.87 8.29
C GLY A 27 -26.77 9.86 8.19
N ALA A 28 -26.88 8.99 7.17
CA ALA A 28 -25.89 8.00 6.82
C ALA A 28 -24.50 8.67 6.78
N CYS A 29 -23.60 8.33 7.70
CA CYS A 29 -22.19 8.33 7.45
C CYS A 29 -21.93 7.28 6.34
N SER A 30 -22.22 7.63 5.10
CA SER A 30 -21.68 6.94 3.96
C SER A 30 -20.20 7.29 3.96
N GLU A 31 -19.40 6.47 4.59
CA GLU A 31 -17.94 6.52 4.41
C GLU A 31 -17.70 6.46 2.91
N LYS A 32 -17.21 7.58 2.36
CA LYS A 32 -16.92 7.69 0.93
C LYS A 32 -15.83 6.66 0.65
N LYS A 33 -16.21 5.54 0.02
CA LYS A 33 -15.26 4.49 -0.33
C LYS A 33 -14.12 5.14 -1.12
N ALA A 34 -12.87 4.89 -0.69
CA ALA A 34 -11.69 5.37 -1.41
C ALA A 34 -11.74 4.88 -2.85
N GLU A 35 -11.50 5.77 -3.80
CA GLU A 35 -11.44 5.43 -5.22
C GLU A 35 -9.97 5.42 -5.64
N PHE A 36 -9.43 4.21 -5.86
CA PHE A 36 -8.05 3.99 -6.27
C PHE A 36 -7.94 3.90 -7.80
N ARG A 37 -6.77 4.29 -8.33
CA ARG A 37 -6.36 4.06 -9.72
C ARG A 37 -5.85 2.64 -9.93
N GLY A 38 -5.15 2.11 -8.92
CA GLY A 38 -4.76 0.71 -8.86
C GLY A 38 -5.92 -0.21 -8.51
N VAL A 39 -5.63 -1.50 -8.35
CA VAL A 39 -6.64 -2.49 -7.96
C VAL A 39 -6.87 -2.40 -6.45
N ASP A 40 -8.10 -2.08 -6.04
CA ASP A 40 -8.51 -2.11 -4.63
C ASP A 40 -8.52 -3.55 -4.14
N ILE A 41 -7.62 -3.86 -3.21
CA ILE A 41 -7.48 -5.15 -2.53
C ILE A 41 -7.66 -5.01 -1.01
N THR A 42 -8.37 -3.97 -0.59
CA THR A 42 -8.68 -3.73 0.83
C THR A 42 -9.40 -4.94 1.43
N GLY A 43 -8.90 -5.40 2.58
CA GLY A 43 -9.43 -6.59 3.25
C GLY A 43 -8.84 -7.92 2.79
N ALA A 44 -7.86 -7.90 1.88
CA ALA A 44 -7.14 -9.11 1.49
C ALA A 44 -6.39 -9.74 2.67
N GLU A 45 -6.51 -11.05 2.83
CA GLU A 45 -5.93 -11.80 3.95
C GLU A 45 -4.55 -12.41 3.62
N TYR A 46 -3.80 -11.80 2.71
CA TYR A 46 -2.45 -12.20 2.31
C TYR A 46 -1.52 -10.98 2.35
N ALA A 47 -0.22 -11.19 2.13
CA ALA A 47 0.79 -10.13 2.14
C ALA A 47 0.68 -9.24 3.40
N ARG A 48 0.58 -9.88 4.58
CA ARG A 48 0.33 -9.17 5.84
C ARG A 48 1.59 -8.63 6.48
N ASP A 49 2.76 -9.23 6.19
CA ASP A 49 4.03 -8.83 6.77
C ASP A 49 5.21 -9.24 5.88
N ILE A 50 6.38 -8.60 6.09
CA ILE A 50 7.63 -8.90 5.38
C ILE A 50 8.78 -9.11 6.39
N PRO A 51 8.82 -10.24 7.12
CA PRO A 51 9.84 -10.50 8.14
C PRO A 51 11.19 -10.82 7.47
N LEU A 52 11.85 -9.79 6.94
CA LEU A 52 13.13 -9.85 6.24
C LEU A 52 14.14 -8.88 6.85
N THR A 53 15.38 -8.90 6.39
CA THR A 53 16.45 -8.01 6.84
C THR A 53 16.70 -6.92 5.80
N ASP A 54 16.87 -5.67 6.23
CA ASP A 54 17.24 -4.59 5.30
C ASP A 54 18.74 -4.58 4.98
N HIS A 55 19.12 -3.85 3.94
CA HIS A 55 20.52 -3.72 3.50
C HIS A 55 21.46 -3.07 4.53
N ASN A 56 20.94 -2.59 5.67
CA ASN A 56 21.74 -2.11 6.81
C ASN A 56 21.80 -3.15 7.94
N GLY A 57 21.30 -4.38 7.71
CA GLY A 57 21.33 -5.48 8.67
C GLY A 57 20.24 -5.43 9.74
N GLN A 58 19.21 -4.61 9.58
CA GLN A 58 18.12 -4.50 10.55
C GLN A 58 16.94 -5.39 10.13
N PRO A 59 16.37 -6.20 11.05
CA PRO A 59 15.13 -6.92 10.79
C PRO A 59 13.99 -5.92 10.58
N ARG A 60 13.11 -6.20 9.61
CA ARG A 60 12.00 -5.32 9.25
C ARG A 60 10.69 -6.08 9.16
N HIS A 61 9.65 -5.36 9.55
CA HIS A 61 8.25 -5.73 9.45
C HIS A 61 7.45 -4.55 8.89
N ILE A 62 6.27 -4.79 8.30
CA ILE A 62 5.40 -3.69 7.83
C ILE A 62 5.08 -2.71 8.96
N LYS A 63 4.83 -3.19 10.18
CA LYS A 63 4.53 -2.36 11.36
C LYS A 63 5.62 -1.33 11.73
N ASP A 64 6.88 -1.56 11.32
CA ASP A 64 7.99 -0.66 11.63
C ASP A 64 7.89 0.66 10.87
N PHE A 65 7.02 0.71 9.87
CA PHE A 65 6.75 1.88 9.04
C PHE A 65 5.42 2.55 9.38
N ALA A 66 4.87 2.33 10.58
CA ALA A 66 3.63 2.96 11.02
C ALA A 66 3.68 4.49 10.84
N GLY A 67 2.58 5.08 10.35
CA GLY A 67 2.49 6.50 9.98
C GLY A 67 2.92 6.82 8.55
N LYS A 68 3.48 5.86 7.82
CA LYS A 68 3.86 5.99 6.40
C LYS A 68 3.00 5.10 5.52
N VAL A 69 2.76 5.54 4.30
CA VAL A 69 2.32 4.65 3.21
C VAL A 69 3.54 3.86 2.75
N VAL A 70 3.41 2.53 2.67
CA VAL A 70 4.50 1.64 2.27
C VAL A 70 4.21 1.06 0.90
N VAL A 71 5.18 1.11 0.00
CA VAL A 71 5.11 0.49 -1.33
C VAL A 71 6.18 -0.59 -1.43
N VAL A 72 5.74 -1.84 -1.58
CA VAL A 72 6.62 -3.02 -1.68
C VAL A 72 6.66 -3.51 -3.12
N PHE A 73 7.85 -3.61 -3.67
CA PHE A 73 8.13 -4.15 -5.00
C PHE A 73 9.12 -5.31 -4.91
N PHE A 74 8.87 -6.39 -5.65
CA PHE A 74 9.77 -7.55 -5.74
C PHE A 74 10.56 -7.49 -7.03
N GLY A 75 11.88 -7.68 -6.96
CA GLY A 75 12.75 -7.57 -8.11
C GLY A 75 14.17 -8.08 -7.85
N TYR A 76 15.11 -7.74 -8.72
CA TYR A 76 16.52 -8.03 -8.57
C TYR A 76 17.38 -6.94 -9.23
N THR A 77 18.60 -6.72 -8.73
CA THR A 77 19.40 -5.56 -9.14
C THR A 77 19.89 -5.63 -10.59
N GLN A 78 20.05 -6.83 -11.15
CA GLN A 78 20.50 -7.05 -12.52
C GLN A 78 19.35 -7.12 -13.54
N CYS A 79 18.12 -6.74 -13.13
CA CYS A 79 17.00 -6.61 -14.05
C CYS A 79 17.26 -5.45 -15.04
N PRO A 80 17.17 -5.69 -16.37
CA PRO A 80 17.58 -4.66 -17.33
C PRO A 80 16.54 -3.55 -17.56
N ASP A 81 15.30 -3.70 -17.13
CA ASP A 81 14.18 -2.81 -17.51
C ASP A 81 13.16 -2.59 -16.39
N VAL A 82 12.35 -3.59 -16.05
CA VAL A 82 11.17 -3.45 -15.18
C VAL A 82 11.53 -2.92 -13.78
N CYS A 83 12.59 -3.45 -13.16
CA CYS A 83 12.94 -3.09 -11.79
C CYS A 83 13.44 -1.65 -11.65
N PRO A 84 14.43 -1.18 -12.46
CA PRO A 84 14.86 0.21 -12.37
C PRO A 84 13.74 1.18 -12.75
N THR A 85 12.90 0.86 -13.74
CA THR A 85 11.74 1.69 -14.10
C THR A 85 10.77 1.82 -12.94
N SER A 86 10.40 0.72 -12.27
CA SER A 86 9.48 0.75 -11.13
C SER A 86 10.03 1.53 -9.94
N MET A 87 11.33 1.41 -9.65
CA MET A 87 11.96 2.16 -8.56
C MET A 87 12.11 3.65 -8.89
N GLN A 88 12.37 3.99 -10.16
CA GLN A 88 12.39 5.38 -10.63
C GLN A 88 10.99 6.00 -10.53
N GLU A 89 9.94 5.31 -10.98
CA GLU A 89 8.55 5.78 -10.82
C GLU A 89 8.22 6.02 -9.34
N LEU A 90 8.67 5.15 -8.44
CA LEU A 90 8.43 5.32 -7.01
C LEU A 90 9.17 6.55 -6.43
N ALA A 91 10.39 6.83 -6.88
CA ALA A 91 11.11 8.05 -6.53
C ALA A 91 10.40 9.30 -7.04
N GLU A 92 9.85 9.27 -8.25
CA GLU A 92 9.02 10.36 -8.79
C GLU A 92 7.75 10.57 -7.96
N VAL A 93 7.07 9.48 -7.53
CA VAL A 93 5.92 9.56 -6.61
C VAL A 93 6.30 10.34 -5.35
N LYS A 94 7.43 10.01 -4.73
CA LYS A 94 7.92 10.72 -3.54
C LYS A 94 8.10 12.22 -3.80
N GLN A 95 8.68 12.59 -4.94
CA GLN A 95 8.83 13.99 -5.35
C GLN A 95 7.47 14.68 -5.56
N MET A 96 6.49 14.00 -6.20
CA MET A 96 5.14 14.51 -6.44
C MET A 96 4.32 14.71 -5.17
N LEU A 97 4.68 14.06 -4.07
CA LEU A 97 4.07 14.25 -2.76
C LEU A 97 4.59 15.54 -2.05
N GLY A 98 5.69 16.10 -2.50
CA GLY A 98 6.28 17.33 -1.92
C GLY A 98 6.57 17.15 -0.43
N LYS A 99 5.95 17.98 0.42
CA LYS A 99 6.13 17.93 1.88
C LYS A 99 5.71 16.61 2.53
N ASP A 100 4.82 15.83 1.90
CA ASP A 100 4.38 14.54 2.39
C ASP A 100 5.27 13.38 1.88
N GLY A 101 6.32 13.67 1.09
CA GLY A 101 7.22 12.66 0.54
C GLY A 101 7.90 11.79 1.61
N ASP A 102 8.22 12.36 2.79
CA ASP A 102 8.81 11.61 3.90
C ASP A 102 7.81 10.63 4.57
N ARG A 103 6.53 10.73 4.25
CA ARG A 103 5.48 9.80 4.67
C ARG A 103 5.30 8.64 3.69
N LEU A 104 6.12 8.55 2.63
CA LEU A 104 6.21 7.40 1.73
C LEU A 104 7.47 6.59 2.04
N GLN A 105 7.32 5.29 2.21
CA GLN A 105 8.43 4.34 2.30
C GLN A 105 8.43 3.40 1.10
N GLY A 106 9.46 3.46 0.29
CA GLY A 106 9.74 2.48 -0.76
C GLY A 106 10.51 1.29 -0.19
N ILE A 107 10.06 0.09 -0.54
CA ILE A 107 10.70 -1.17 -0.18
C ILE A 107 10.88 -2.02 -1.42
N PHE A 108 12.13 -2.38 -1.69
CA PHE A 108 12.52 -3.34 -2.70
C PHE A 108 12.82 -4.68 -2.02
N VAL A 109 12.21 -5.77 -2.44
CA VAL A 109 12.50 -7.12 -1.93
C VAL A 109 13.21 -7.90 -3.02
N THR A 110 14.47 -8.31 -2.77
CA THR A 110 15.17 -9.10 -3.77
C THR A 110 14.59 -10.51 -3.90
N VAL A 111 14.49 -10.97 -5.14
CA VAL A 111 14.20 -12.38 -5.48
C VAL A 111 15.44 -13.13 -5.93
N ASP A 112 16.63 -12.50 -5.85
CA ASP A 112 17.93 -13.06 -6.27
C ASP A 112 19.01 -12.86 -5.19
N PRO A 113 18.86 -13.50 -4.02
CA PRO A 113 19.80 -13.33 -2.91
C PRO A 113 21.20 -13.89 -3.22
N GLU A 114 21.36 -14.66 -4.30
CA GLU A 114 22.68 -15.17 -4.71
C GLU A 114 23.59 -14.04 -5.24
N ARG A 115 23.04 -13.04 -5.93
CA ARG A 115 23.80 -11.91 -6.51
C ARG A 115 23.57 -10.59 -5.77
N ASP A 116 22.41 -10.42 -5.15
CA ASP A 116 22.00 -9.19 -4.48
C ASP A 116 22.47 -9.17 -3.03
N THR A 117 23.77 -8.96 -2.80
CA THR A 117 24.31 -8.79 -1.44
C THR A 117 23.78 -7.49 -0.78
N PRO A 118 23.86 -7.35 0.56
CA PRO A 118 23.46 -6.10 1.23
C PRO A 118 24.13 -4.85 0.67
N GLU A 119 25.42 -4.95 0.30
CA GLU A 119 26.20 -3.86 -0.28
C GLU A 119 25.70 -3.49 -1.68
N VAL A 120 25.40 -4.50 -2.52
CA VAL A 120 24.84 -4.32 -3.87
C VAL A 120 23.46 -3.67 -3.76
N LEU A 121 22.60 -4.18 -2.88
CA LEU A 121 21.27 -3.63 -2.63
C LEU A 121 21.31 -2.18 -2.14
N LYS A 122 22.22 -1.86 -1.22
CA LYS A 122 22.43 -0.49 -0.74
C LYS A 122 22.85 0.46 -1.84
N ALA A 123 23.82 0.06 -2.66
CA ALA A 123 24.30 0.83 -3.79
C ALA A 123 23.20 1.02 -4.86
N TYR A 124 22.40 -0.02 -5.10
CA TYR A 124 21.29 0.04 -6.04
C TYR A 124 20.21 1.03 -5.59
N MET A 125 19.77 0.98 -4.32
CA MET A 125 18.75 1.89 -3.78
C MET A 125 19.19 3.35 -3.79
N ALA A 126 20.46 3.64 -3.58
CA ALA A 126 21.02 4.99 -3.60
C ALA A 126 20.85 5.72 -4.96
N ASN A 127 20.62 4.98 -6.06
CA ASN A 127 20.37 5.59 -7.37
C ASN A 127 18.95 6.17 -7.50
N PHE A 128 18.03 5.83 -6.62
CA PHE A 128 16.62 6.27 -6.67
C PHE A 128 16.29 7.24 -5.54
N ASP A 129 16.31 6.76 -4.31
CA ASP A 129 16.10 7.58 -3.12
C ASP A 129 16.85 6.95 -1.92
N PRO A 130 17.70 7.71 -1.19
CA PRO A 130 18.50 7.18 -0.09
C PRO A 130 17.69 6.71 1.12
N SER A 131 16.40 7.08 1.22
CA SER A 131 15.49 6.62 2.28
C SER A 131 14.80 5.32 1.95
N PHE A 132 14.85 4.85 0.70
CA PHE A 132 14.27 3.58 0.31
C PHE A 132 15.11 2.42 0.85
N LEU A 133 14.45 1.35 1.22
CA LEU A 133 15.10 0.16 1.75
C LEU A 133 15.00 -0.99 0.76
N ALA A 134 16.09 -1.75 0.65
CA ALA A 134 16.05 -3.06 0.02
C ALA A 134 16.12 -4.13 1.10
N LEU A 135 15.27 -5.16 0.97
CA LEU A 135 15.19 -6.28 1.90
C LEU A 135 15.71 -7.55 1.24
N TYR A 136 16.37 -8.36 2.04
CA TYR A 136 16.86 -9.68 1.66
C TYR A 136 16.60 -10.70 2.77
N GLY A 137 16.77 -11.95 2.47
CA GLY A 137 16.64 -13.05 3.44
C GLY A 137 17.26 -14.33 2.90
N THR A 138 17.19 -15.41 3.69
CA THR A 138 17.55 -16.74 3.19
C THR A 138 16.56 -17.18 2.10
N PRO A 139 16.95 -18.15 1.24
CA PRO A 139 16.02 -18.69 0.25
C PRO A 139 14.68 -19.16 0.85
N GLU A 140 14.70 -19.74 2.05
CA GLU A 140 13.49 -20.20 2.75
C GLU A 140 12.61 -19.04 3.21
N GLN A 141 13.22 -17.96 3.74
CA GLN A 141 12.50 -16.76 4.14
C GLN A 141 11.86 -16.07 2.93
N LEU A 142 12.61 -15.93 1.83
CA LEU A 142 12.10 -15.35 0.59
C LEU A 142 10.97 -16.19 0.00
N ALA A 143 11.10 -17.54 0.00
CA ALA A 143 10.04 -18.41 -0.47
C ALA A 143 8.76 -18.29 0.38
N ALA A 144 8.89 -18.17 1.70
CA ALA A 144 7.76 -17.98 2.59
C ALA A 144 7.06 -16.62 2.33
N VAL A 145 7.81 -15.53 2.21
CA VAL A 145 7.29 -14.20 1.90
C VAL A 145 6.66 -14.18 0.50
N ALA A 146 7.32 -14.73 -0.51
CA ALA A 146 6.78 -14.78 -1.87
C ALA A 146 5.47 -15.57 -1.94
N LYS A 147 5.34 -16.66 -1.18
CA LYS A 147 4.09 -17.42 -1.06
C LYS A 147 2.98 -16.59 -0.42
N ASP A 148 3.27 -15.87 0.67
CA ASP A 148 2.29 -15.01 1.33
C ASP A 148 1.85 -13.86 0.42
N PHE A 149 2.78 -13.25 -0.32
CA PHE A 149 2.50 -12.19 -1.29
C PHE A 149 1.92 -12.69 -2.62
N LYS A 150 1.83 -14.01 -2.82
CA LYS A 150 1.43 -14.62 -4.10
C LYS A 150 2.31 -14.18 -5.27
N ILE A 151 3.60 -13.95 -5.00
CA ILE A 151 4.61 -13.60 -5.99
C ILE A 151 5.10 -14.87 -6.68
N TYR A 152 5.12 -14.85 -7.99
CA TYR A 152 5.86 -15.80 -8.80
C TYR A 152 7.27 -15.26 -9.02
N TYR A 153 8.28 -16.11 -8.86
CA TYR A 153 9.63 -15.84 -9.33
C TYR A 153 10.32 -17.15 -9.73
N LYS A 154 11.21 -17.07 -10.72
CA LYS A 154 11.95 -18.22 -11.22
C LYS A 154 13.25 -17.78 -11.87
N LYS A 155 14.34 -18.49 -11.55
CA LYS A 155 15.61 -18.37 -12.25
C LYS A 155 15.49 -18.95 -13.67
N VAL A 156 15.95 -18.19 -14.66
CA VAL A 156 15.98 -18.59 -16.06
C VAL A 156 17.43 -18.59 -16.51
N ASP A 157 17.96 -19.77 -16.78
CA ASP A 157 19.36 -19.97 -17.14
C ASP A 157 19.71 -19.23 -18.44
N GLY A 158 20.83 -18.54 -18.44
CA GLY A 158 21.41 -17.90 -19.62
C GLY A 158 22.40 -18.80 -20.33
N LYS A 159 23.24 -18.19 -21.19
CA LYS A 159 24.27 -18.90 -21.96
C LYS A 159 25.46 -19.34 -21.12
N THR A 160 25.64 -18.78 -19.95
CA THR A 160 26.70 -19.11 -18.97
C THR A 160 26.11 -19.28 -17.59
N PRO A 161 26.77 -19.98 -16.65
CA PRO A 161 26.23 -20.17 -15.29
C PRO A 161 25.93 -18.87 -14.53
N THR A 162 26.60 -17.77 -14.91
CA THR A 162 26.43 -16.45 -14.26
C THR A 162 25.53 -15.50 -15.03
N SER A 163 25.10 -15.85 -16.26
CA SER A 163 24.30 -14.99 -17.14
C SER A 163 22.79 -15.29 -17.08
N TYR A 164 22.25 -15.67 -15.92
CA TYR A 164 20.84 -15.94 -15.75
C TYR A 164 20.02 -14.66 -15.50
N THR A 165 18.72 -14.75 -15.75
CA THR A 165 17.72 -13.75 -15.39
C THR A 165 16.72 -14.32 -14.39
N MET A 166 15.92 -13.43 -13.77
CA MET A 166 14.81 -13.84 -12.91
C MET A 166 13.49 -13.41 -13.54
N ASP A 167 12.63 -14.37 -13.88
CA ASP A 167 11.23 -14.06 -14.12
C ASP A 167 10.54 -13.80 -12.79
N HIS A 168 9.78 -12.71 -12.68
CA HIS A 168 9.06 -12.39 -11.46
C HIS A 168 7.80 -11.56 -11.71
N SER A 169 6.88 -11.58 -10.74
CA SER A 169 5.70 -10.69 -10.74
C SER A 169 6.14 -9.22 -10.63
N ALA A 170 5.58 -8.35 -11.47
CA ALA A 170 6.04 -6.97 -11.65
C ALA A 170 5.14 -5.89 -11.00
N GLY A 171 4.16 -6.26 -10.19
CA GLY A 171 3.30 -5.30 -9.50
C GLY A 171 3.83 -4.94 -8.11
N SER A 172 3.34 -3.81 -7.58
CA SER A 172 3.66 -3.32 -6.24
C SER A 172 2.46 -3.44 -5.30
N TYR A 173 2.74 -3.69 -4.03
CA TYR A 173 1.75 -3.75 -2.95
C TYR A 173 1.81 -2.47 -2.13
N VAL A 174 0.66 -1.81 -1.97
CA VAL A 174 0.58 -0.52 -1.27
C VAL A 174 -0.19 -0.69 0.03
N TYR A 175 0.47 -0.31 1.12
CA TYR A 175 -0.08 -0.34 2.48
C TYR A 175 -0.39 1.07 2.94
N ASP A 176 -1.46 1.21 3.71
CA ASP A 176 -1.80 2.47 4.36
C ASP A 176 -0.90 2.74 5.59
N THR A 177 -1.09 3.89 6.21
CA THR A 177 -0.30 4.34 7.38
C THR A 177 -0.49 3.49 8.63
N ALA A 178 -1.50 2.63 8.66
CA ALA A 178 -1.72 1.63 9.71
C ALA A 178 -1.11 0.26 9.38
N GLY A 179 -0.43 0.14 8.24
CA GLY A 179 0.17 -1.12 7.77
C GLY A 179 -0.83 -2.12 7.20
N ARG A 180 -2.03 -1.66 6.79
CA ARG A 180 -3.04 -2.52 6.15
C ARG A 180 -2.83 -2.50 4.64
N LEU A 181 -2.87 -3.67 4.01
CA LEU A 181 -2.80 -3.79 2.55
C LEU A 181 -4.06 -3.20 1.90
N ARG A 182 -3.87 -2.30 0.92
CA ARG A 182 -4.97 -1.56 0.31
C ARG A 182 -5.01 -1.64 -1.21
N VAL A 183 -3.87 -1.49 -1.89
CA VAL A 183 -3.83 -1.39 -3.34
C VAL A 183 -2.77 -2.32 -3.93
N TYR A 184 -3.10 -2.95 -5.05
CA TYR A 184 -2.14 -3.58 -5.94
C TYR A 184 -1.94 -2.69 -7.17
N ASN A 185 -0.75 -2.10 -7.29
CA ASN A 185 -0.35 -1.25 -8.41
C ASN A 185 0.32 -2.11 -9.49
N ARG A 186 -0.26 -2.15 -10.69
CA ARG A 186 0.30 -2.91 -11.82
C ARG A 186 1.50 -2.17 -12.41
N TYR A 187 2.48 -2.92 -12.90
CA TYR A 187 3.55 -2.35 -13.72
C TYR A 187 2.97 -1.58 -14.91
N GLY A 188 3.56 -0.42 -15.21
CA GLY A 188 3.11 0.45 -16.30
C GLY A 188 1.89 1.32 -15.98
N SER A 189 1.41 1.35 -14.73
CA SER A 189 0.37 2.32 -14.30
C SER A 189 0.87 3.76 -14.29
N GLY A 190 2.19 3.96 -14.16
CA GLY A 190 2.85 5.26 -14.12
C GLY A 190 2.82 5.94 -12.75
N ALA A 191 3.79 6.83 -12.53
CA ALA A 191 3.96 7.52 -11.25
C ALA A 191 2.74 8.36 -10.83
N GLN A 192 2.00 8.97 -11.79
CA GLN A 192 0.82 9.78 -11.51
C GLN A 192 -0.32 8.98 -10.88
N ALA A 193 -0.57 7.76 -11.37
CA ALA A 193 -1.61 6.89 -10.86
C ALA A 193 -1.27 6.45 -9.42
N LEU A 194 -0.03 5.99 -9.20
CA LEU A 194 0.44 5.58 -7.89
C LEU A 194 0.45 6.76 -6.90
N ALA A 195 0.87 7.96 -7.33
CA ALA A 195 0.85 9.16 -6.48
C ALA A 195 -0.58 9.55 -6.06
N ALA A 196 -1.57 9.37 -6.95
CA ALA A 196 -2.96 9.63 -6.61
C ALA A 196 -3.44 8.68 -5.50
N ASP A 197 -3.13 7.38 -5.60
CA ASP A 197 -3.51 6.38 -4.60
C ASP A 197 -2.81 6.64 -3.25
N VAL A 198 -1.51 6.96 -3.26
CA VAL A 198 -0.76 7.32 -2.05
C VAL A 198 -1.37 8.54 -1.36
N LYS A 199 -1.76 9.58 -2.11
CA LYS A 199 -2.44 10.78 -1.56
C LYS A 199 -3.76 10.43 -0.89
N VAL A 200 -4.56 9.54 -1.48
CA VAL A 200 -5.81 9.05 -0.86
C VAL A 200 -5.51 8.39 0.48
N LEU A 201 -4.53 7.47 0.54
CA LEU A 201 -4.16 6.76 1.77
C LEU A 201 -3.58 7.68 2.85
N LEU A 202 -2.81 8.71 2.46
CA LEU A 202 -2.29 9.72 3.38
C LEU A 202 -3.40 10.62 3.94
N ALA A 203 -4.42 10.93 3.15
CA ALA A 203 -5.56 11.76 3.57
C ALA A 203 -6.46 11.01 4.56
N GLU A 204 -6.69 9.70 4.38
CA GLU A 204 -7.44 8.86 5.32
C GLU A 204 -6.81 8.83 6.73
N ALA A 205 -5.50 9.03 6.83
CA ALA A 205 -4.78 9.02 8.11
C ALA A 205 -4.83 10.35 8.87
N GLY A 206 -5.30 11.43 8.23
CA GLY A 206 -5.38 12.78 8.81
C GLY A 206 -6.77 13.18 9.29
N GLY A 207 -7.77 12.31 9.10
CA GLY A 207 -9.14 12.47 9.59
C GLY A 207 -9.37 11.59 10.81
#